data_6182044fc4ee99d179904112a5070080
#
_entry.id   6182044fc4ee99d179904112a5070080
#
_cell.length_a   1.000
_cell.length_b   1.000
_cell.length_c   1.000
_cell.angle_alpha   90.00
_cell.angle_beta   90.00
_cell.angle_gamma   90.00
#
_symmetry.space_group_name_H-M   'P 1'
#
loop_
_entity.id
_entity.type
_entity.pdbx_description
1 polymer ?
#
loop_
_entity_poly.entity_id
_entity_poly.type
_entity_poly.pdbx_seq_one_letter_code
_entity_poly.pdbx_strand_id
1 'polypeptide(L)'
;LRVSYQVRPFSSLMGFEGFSMGQRYYGKAWTGYDVEKYESGGSQEDPMVYITQTGTVYHMARNCSYLNPAVRTVSGERVREERNSAGAKYYPCERCKTGSSLTVYYITEDGTRYHGDLNCSGLRRTIYTVPLSQVSGRGRCSKCG
;
A
#
# COMPACT_ATOMS: atom_id res chain seq x y z
N LEU A 1 -4.50 13.92 -24.40
CA LEU A 1 -4.87 15.32 -24.29
C LEU A 1 -3.95 16.14 -25.19
N ARG A 2 -4.53 17.00 -26.03
CA ARG A 2 -3.78 17.94 -26.84
C ARG A 2 -4.12 19.34 -26.36
N VAL A 3 -3.11 20.11 -25.98
CA VAL A 3 -3.26 21.51 -25.55
C VAL A 3 -2.51 22.38 -26.54
N SER A 4 -3.17 23.39 -27.08
CA SER A 4 -2.57 24.42 -27.92
C SER A 4 -2.81 25.79 -27.29
N TYR A 5 -1.79 26.60 -27.23
CA TYR A 5 -1.86 27.95 -26.69
C TYR A 5 -0.98 28.91 -27.49
N GLN A 6 -1.36 30.19 -27.49
CA GLN A 6 -0.57 31.25 -28.13
C GLN A 6 0.28 31.95 -27.08
N VAL A 7 1.56 32.05 -27.37
CA VAL A 7 2.50 32.85 -26.57
C VAL A 7 2.70 34.19 -27.22
N ARG A 8 2.43 35.26 -26.50
CA ARG A 8 2.73 36.63 -26.93
C ARG A 8 3.87 37.16 -26.08
N PRO A 9 5.01 37.52 -26.67
CA PRO A 9 6.10 38.13 -25.92
C PRO A 9 5.70 39.46 -25.34
N PHE A 10 6.19 39.79 -24.15
CA PHE A 10 5.89 41.00 -23.41
C PHE A 10 6.39 42.27 -24.11
N SER A 11 7.40 42.16 -24.97
CA SER A 11 7.91 43.29 -25.73
C SER A 11 7.92 42.99 -27.21
N SER A 12 7.29 43.81 -28.02
CA SER A 12 7.32 43.80 -29.46
C SER A 12 8.62 44.41 -30.05
N LEU A 13 9.64 44.64 -29.23
CA LEU A 13 10.85 45.41 -29.59
C LEU A 13 11.75 44.69 -30.62
N MET A 14 11.51 43.43 -30.92
CA MET A 14 12.26 42.64 -31.94
C MET A 14 11.38 42.09 -33.06
N GLY A 15 10.17 42.62 -33.25
CA GLY A 15 9.34 42.20 -34.42
C GLY A 15 8.78 40.78 -34.33
N PHE A 16 8.83 40.13 -33.16
CA PHE A 16 8.22 38.82 -32.98
C PHE A 16 6.72 38.94 -32.73
N GLU A 17 5.94 38.57 -33.73
CA GLU A 17 4.52 38.30 -33.55
C GLU A 17 4.37 36.99 -32.81
N GLY A 18 3.32 36.87 -31.95
CA GLY A 18 3.11 35.70 -31.13
C GLY A 18 3.16 34.40 -31.94
N PHE A 19 3.64 33.37 -31.33
CA PHE A 19 3.72 32.02 -31.90
C PHE A 19 2.83 31.03 -31.16
N SER A 20 2.34 30.02 -31.88
CA SER A 20 1.52 28.96 -31.29
C SER A 20 2.40 27.80 -30.81
N MET A 21 2.23 27.39 -29.58
CA MET A 21 2.83 26.16 -29.03
C MET A 21 1.76 25.08 -28.83
N GLY A 22 2.11 23.86 -29.16
CA GLY A 22 1.25 22.71 -28.92
C GLY A 22 1.99 21.62 -28.17
N GLN A 23 1.40 21.13 -27.08
CA GLN A 23 1.91 19.99 -26.34
C GLN A 23 0.94 18.83 -26.42
N ARG A 24 1.48 17.61 -26.60
CA ARG A 24 0.72 16.37 -26.53
C ARG A 24 1.12 15.61 -25.27
N TYR A 25 0.15 15.36 -24.42
CA TYR A 25 0.30 14.47 -23.29
C TYR A 25 -0.22 13.10 -23.67
N TYR A 26 0.65 12.10 -23.60
CA TYR A 26 0.28 10.69 -23.67
C TYR A 26 0.27 10.16 -22.24
N GLY A 27 -0.91 9.97 -21.69
CA GLY A 27 -1.11 9.31 -20.41
C GLY A 27 -2.12 8.18 -20.61
N LYS A 28 -1.93 7.04 -19.96
CA LYS A 28 -3.05 6.11 -19.76
C LYS A 28 -4.08 6.87 -18.96
N ALA A 29 -5.28 7.03 -19.50
CA ALA A 29 -6.41 7.46 -18.70
C ALA A 29 -6.52 6.48 -17.53
N TRP A 30 -6.42 6.97 -16.32
CA TRP A 30 -6.80 6.18 -15.14
C TRP A 30 -8.33 6.02 -15.24
N THR A 31 -8.73 4.86 -15.72
CA THR A 31 -10.16 4.51 -15.84
C THR A 31 -10.71 4.12 -14.49
N GLY A 32 -10.40 4.74 -13.41
CA GLY A 32 -10.97 4.50 -12.09
C GLY A 32 -11.61 3.12 -11.89
N TYR A 33 -11.76 2.66 -10.71
CA TYR A 33 -12.58 1.50 -10.40
C TYR A 33 -14.04 1.88 -10.71
N ASP A 34 -14.55 1.39 -11.82
CA ASP A 34 -15.92 1.64 -12.27
C ASP A 34 -16.86 0.63 -11.56
N VAL A 35 -17.44 1.06 -10.45
CA VAL A 35 -18.33 0.21 -9.63
C VAL A 35 -19.57 -0.22 -10.42
N GLU A 36 -20.04 0.62 -11.34
CA GLU A 36 -21.23 0.35 -12.14
C GLU A 36 -21.03 -0.77 -13.18
N LYS A 37 -19.79 -0.99 -13.61
CA LYS A 37 -19.47 -2.07 -14.56
C LYS A 37 -19.47 -3.46 -13.92
N TYR A 38 -19.46 -3.51 -12.60
CA TYR A 38 -19.53 -4.77 -11.83
C TYR A 38 -20.94 -5.30 -11.67
N GLU A 39 -21.96 -4.45 -11.79
CA GLU A 39 -23.37 -4.86 -11.63
C GLU A 39 -24.04 -5.33 -12.93
N SER A 40 -23.48 -5.02 -14.09
CA SER A 40 -24.00 -5.46 -15.39
C SER A 40 -23.29 -6.71 -15.90
N GLY A 41 -23.69 -7.86 -15.41
CA GLY A 41 -23.31 -9.24 -15.77
C GLY A 41 -22.82 -9.51 -17.19
N GLY A 42 -21.56 -9.17 -17.48
CA GLY A 42 -20.97 -9.47 -18.77
C GLY A 42 -19.47 -9.59 -18.67
N SER A 43 -18.97 -10.82 -18.81
CA SER A 43 -17.62 -11.32 -18.70
C SER A 43 -17.14 -11.46 -17.24
N GLN A 44 -16.74 -12.65 -16.91
CA GLN A 44 -16.12 -13.06 -15.67
C GLN A 44 -14.75 -12.37 -15.58
N GLU A 45 -14.75 -11.07 -15.29
CA GLU A 45 -13.53 -10.33 -15.06
C GLU A 45 -12.92 -10.89 -13.78
N ASP A 46 -11.71 -11.40 -13.91
CA ASP A 46 -10.91 -11.97 -12.84
C ASP A 46 -10.59 -10.84 -11.83
N PRO A 47 -11.19 -10.81 -10.64
CA PRO A 47 -11.06 -9.68 -9.73
C PRO A 47 -9.62 -9.55 -9.24
N MET A 48 -9.14 -8.32 -9.16
CA MET A 48 -7.82 -8.02 -8.61
C MET A 48 -7.85 -8.15 -7.08
N VAL A 49 -6.89 -8.91 -6.55
CA VAL A 49 -6.74 -9.16 -5.13
C VAL A 49 -5.33 -8.78 -4.66
N TYR A 50 -5.18 -8.66 -3.36
CA TYR A 50 -3.93 -8.23 -2.74
C TYR A 50 -3.28 -9.38 -1.99
N ILE A 51 -2.00 -9.58 -2.23
CA ILE A 51 -1.20 -10.63 -1.58
C ILE A 51 0.12 -10.07 -1.06
N THR A 52 0.73 -10.79 -0.13
CA THR A 52 2.12 -10.56 0.27
C THR A 52 2.99 -11.73 -0.18
N GLN A 53 4.28 -11.53 -0.28
CA GLN A 53 5.22 -12.55 -0.77
C GLN A 53 5.14 -13.86 0.03
N THR A 54 5.04 -13.77 1.35
CA THR A 54 5.04 -14.91 2.28
C THR A 54 3.66 -15.24 2.87
N GLY A 55 2.61 -14.51 2.47
CA GLY A 55 1.25 -14.73 2.98
C GLY A 55 0.62 -15.99 2.40
N THR A 56 -0.21 -16.65 3.18
CA THR A 56 -0.98 -17.84 2.78
C THR A 56 -2.41 -17.51 2.36
N VAL A 57 -2.79 -16.24 2.44
CA VAL A 57 -4.13 -15.75 2.10
C VAL A 57 -4.06 -14.60 1.10
N TYR A 58 -5.14 -14.42 0.36
CA TYR A 58 -5.36 -13.21 -0.45
C TYR A 58 -6.39 -12.29 0.22
N HIS A 59 -6.35 -11.02 -0.10
CA HIS A 59 -7.18 -9.98 0.48
C HIS A 59 -7.99 -9.26 -0.60
N MET A 60 -9.26 -9.04 -0.36
CA MET A 60 -10.13 -8.27 -1.26
C MET A 60 -9.94 -6.75 -1.08
N ALA A 61 -9.52 -6.32 0.10
CA ALA A 61 -9.31 -4.91 0.41
C ALA A 61 -7.83 -4.60 0.70
N ARG A 62 -7.27 -3.61 0.00
CA ARG A 62 -5.89 -3.16 0.19
C ARG A 62 -5.63 -2.59 1.59
N ASN A 63 -6.64 -2.00 2.20
CA ASN A 63 -6.59 -1.41 3.53
C ASN A 63 -6.90 -2.42 4.66
N CYS A 64 -6.96 -3.71 4.35
CA CYS A 64 -7.15 -4.74 5.36
C CYS A 64 -6.06 -4.63 6.44
N SER A 65 -6.45 -4.63 7.73
CA SER A 65 -5.51 -4.48 8.84
C SER A 65 -4.51 -5.64 8.96
N TYR A 66 -4.83 -6.83 8.42
CA TYR A 66 -3.86 -7.92 8.31
C TYR A 66 -2.84 -7.69 7.21
N LEU A 67 -3.18 -6.92 6.20
CA LEU A 67 -2.28 -6.57 5.10
C LEU A 67 -1.45 -5.33 5.44
N ASN A 68 -2.09 -4.32 6.03
CA ASN A 68 -1.50 -3.05 6.43
C ASN A 68 -1.81 -2.75 7.91
N PRO A 69 -1.12 -3.42 8.85
CA PRO A 69 -1.40 -3.28 10.27
C PRO A 69 -1.00 -1.88 10.77
N ALA A 70 -1.83 -1.35 11.67
CA ALA A 70 -1.47 -0.14 12.41
C ALA A 70 -0.29 -0.42 13.34
N VAL A 71 0.74 0.41 13.25
CA VAL A 71 1.94 0.31 14.07
C VAL A 71 1.84 1.31 15.22
N ARG A 72 2.07 0.86 16.44
CA ARG A 72 2.20 1.71 17.61
C ARG A 72 3.57 1.58 18.27
N THR A 73 3.99 2.63 18.94
CA THR A 73 5.26 2.68 19.68
C THR A 73 5.04 2.28 21.14
N VAL A 74 6.00 1.57 21.71
CA VAL A 74 6.01 1.16 23.11
C VAL A 74 7.41 1.36 23.69
N SER A 75 7.52 1.82 24.95
CA SER A 75 8.81 1.95 25.62
C SER A 75 9.44 0.57 25.87
N GLY A 76 10.77 0.53 25.87
CA GLY A 76 11.54 -0.70 26.08
C GLY A 76 11.25 -1.39 27.41
N GLU A 77 10.90 -0.62 28.44
CA GLU A 77 10.56 -1.15 29.76
C GLU A 77 9.21 -1.88 29.76
N ARG A 78 8.23 -1.37 29.01
CA ARG A 78 6.83 -1.87 29.01
C ARG A 78 6.56 -2.93 27.95
N VAL A 79 7.40 -3.09 26.94
CA VAL A 79 7.15 -4.00 25.79
C VAL A 79 6.92 -5.45 26.21
N ARG A 80 7.50 -5.89 27.33
CA ARG A 80 7.34 -7.25 27.87
C ARG A 80 5.99 -7.46 28.57
N GLU A 81 5.37 -6.39 29.03
CA GLU A 81 4.07 -6.39 29.71
C GLU A 81 2.91 -6.28 28.72
N GLU A 82 3.20 -5.73 27.54
CA GLU A 82 2.20 -5.56 26.49
C GLU A 82 1.64 -6.90 25.98
N ARG A 83 0.37 -6.84 25.58
CA ARG A 83 -0.36 -7.96 25.00
C ARG A 83 -1.00 -7.53 23.68
N ASN A 84 -1.09 -8.45 22.73
CA ASN A 84 -1.80 -8.22 21.50
C ASN A 84 -3.32 -8.36 21.67
N SER A 85 -4.10 -8.14 20.62
CA SER A 85 -5.56 -8.26 20.63
C SER A 85 -6.08 -9.62 21.09
N ALA A 86 -5.29 -10.69 20.93
CA ALA A 86 -5.60 -12.06 21.39
C ALA A 86 -5.05 -12.34 22.80
N GLY A 87 -4.50 -11.35 23.53
CA GLY A 87 -3.92 -11.52 24.86
C GLY A 87 -2.53 -12.17 24.90
N ALA A 88 -1.91 -12.45 23.73
CA ALA A 88 -0.60 -13.07 23.67
C ALA A 88 0.54 -12.06 23.91
N LYS A 89 1.65 -12.54 24.48
CA LYS A 89 2.88 -11.78 24.68
C LYS A 89 3.59 -11.47 23.35
N TYR A 90 4.30 -10.35 23.34
CA TYR A 90 5.21 -10.04 22.22
C TYR A 90 6.60 -10.63 22.47
N TYR A 91 7.21 -11.14 21.40
CA TYR A 91 8.57 -11.68 21.38
C TYR A 91 9.46 -10.82 20.48
N PRO A 92 10.80 -10.85 20.65
CA PRO A 92 11.69 -10.10 19.78
C PRO A 92 11.59 -10.57 18.32
N CYS A 93 11.67 -9.63 17.39
CA CYS A 93 11.74 -9.95 15.97
C CYS A 93 13.12 -10.51 15.60
N GLU A 94 13.15 -11.60 14.87
CA GLU A 94 14.38 -12.25 14.42
C GLU A 94 15.03 -11.52 13.21
N ARG A 95 14.27 -10.65 12.52
CA ARG A 95 14.71 -9.97 11.29
C ARG A 95 15.36 -8.61 11.54
N CYS A 96 15.02 -7.93 12.62
CA CYS A 96 15.60 -6.66 12.99
C CYS A 96 16.28 -6.75 14.35
N LYS A 97 17.28 -5.87 14.57
CA LYS A 97 17.95 -5.79 15.86
C LYS A 97 16.97 -5.30 16.92
N THR A 98 16.64 -6.16 17.85
CA THR A 98 15.82 -5.88 19.02
C THR A 98 16.67 -5.88 20.28
N GLY A 99 17.87 -5.26 20.22
CA GLY A 99 18.80 -5.20 21.34
C GLY A 99 18.15 -4.64 22.60
N SER A 100 18.54 -5.15 23.77
CA SER A 100 17.96 -4.81 25.08
C SER A 100 18.14 -3.35 25.52
N SER A 101 18.75 -2.52 24.69
CA SER A 101 19.06 -1.11 24.99
C SER A 101 18.23 -0.10 24.20
N LEU A 102 17.26 -0.53 23.42
CA LEU A 102 16.41 0.41 22.68
C LEU A 102 15.35 1.02 23.61
N THR A 103 15.23 2.34 23.56
CA THR A 103 14.26 3.09 24.34
C THR A 103 12.82 2.88 23.82
N VAL A 104 12.68 2.60 22.50
CA VAL A 104 11.38 2.48 21.82
C VAL A 104 11.37 1.25 20.92
N TYR A 105 10.24 0.55 20.94
CA TYR A 105 9.92 -0.56 20.06
C TYR A 105 8.61 -0.32 19.31
N TYR A 106 8.43 -1.03 18.23
CA TYR A 106 7.25 -0.97 17.35
C TYR A 106 6.51 -2.30 17.42
N ILE A 107 5.21 -2.23 17.67
CA ILE A 107 4.31 -3.40 17.71
C ILE A 107 3.09 -3.15 16.87
N THR A 108 2.40 -4.22 16.50
CA THR A 108 1.10 -4.17 15.84
C THR A 108 0.06 -4.87 16.68
N GLU A 109 -1.20 -4.48 16.58
CA GLU A 109 -2.28 -4.98 17.43
C GLU A 109 -2.48 -6.49 17.32
N ASP A 110 -2.42 -7.04 16.11
CA ASP A 110 -2.60 -8.47 15.83
C ASP A 110 -1.26 -9.24 15.75
N GLY A 111 -0.13 -8.57 15.96
CA GLY A 111 1.20 -9.16 15.87
C GLY A 111 1.61 -9.91 17.14
N THR A 112 2.66 -10.72 17.03
CA THR A 112 3.28 -11.45 18.15
C THR A 112 4.74 -11.07 18.34
N ARG A 113 5.26 -10.10 17.55
CA ARG A 113 6.66 -9.67 17.59
C ARG A 113 6.75 -8.17 17.83
N TYR A 114 7.76 -7.74 18.60
CA TYR A 114 8.15 -6.35 18.70
C TYR A 114 9.41 -6.10 17.85
N HIS A 115 9.51 -4.91 17.29
CA HIS A 115 10.54 -4.52 16.32
C HIS A 115 11.32 -3.32 16.80
N GLY A 116 12.63 -3.32 16.60
CA GLY A 116 13.49 -2.18 16.87
C GLY A 116 13.64 -1.22 15.71
N ASP A 117 13.12 -1.58 14.54
CA ASP A 117 13.18 -0.78 13.32
C ASP A 117 11.81 -0.70 12.66
N LEU A 118 11.34 0.53 12.41
CA LEU A 118 10.07 0.80 11.73
C LEU A 118 10.04 0.28 10.28
N ASN A 119 11.20 0.17 9.64
CA ASN A 119 11.34 -0.33 8.27
C ASN A 119 11.58 -1.85 8.20
N CYS A 120 11.50 -2.54 9.32
CA CYS A 120 11.66 -3.99 9.36
C CYS A 120 10.67 -4.70 8.41
N SER A 121 11.17 -5.62 7.59
CA SER A 121 10.34 -6.42 6.66
C SER A 121 9.31 -7.33 7.38
N GLY A 122 9.51 -7.58 8.68
CA GLY A 122 8.53 -8.26 9.52
C GLY A 122 7.36 -7.35 9.95
N LEU A 123 7.57 -6.02 9.94
CA LEU A 123 6.60 -5.01 10.30
C LEU A 123 5.90 -4.44 9.07
N ARG A 124 6.68 -4.10 8.03
CA ARG A 124 6.18 -3.61 6.75
C ARG A 124 6.21 -4.72 5.71
N ARG A 125 5.08 -4.95 5.05
CA ARG A 125 4.96 -5.98 4.01
C ARG A 125 4.83 -5.33 2.63
N THR A 126 5.53 -5.89 1.65
CA THR A 126 5.29 -5.52 0.26
C THR A 126 3.99 -6.15 -0.21
N ILE A 127 3.08 -5.32 -0.69
CA ILE A 127 1.75 -5.74 -1.17
C ILE A 127 1.80 -5.81 -2.70
N TYR A 128 1.40 -6.93 -3.25
CA TYR A 128 1.25 -7.16 -4.69
C TYR A 128 -0.22 -7.19 -5.05
N THR A 129 -0.55 -6.65 -6.20
CA THR A 129 -1.90 -6.71 -6.77
C THR A 129 -1.86 -7.70 -7.93
N VAL A 130 -2.66 -8.75 -7.86
CA VAL A 130 -2.71 -9.82 -8.85
C VAL A 130 -4.15 -10.24 -9.13
N PRO A 131 -4.46 -10.79 -10.31
CA PRO A 131 -5.75 -11.38 -10.58
C PRO A 131 -6.04 -12.58 -9.67
N LEU A 132 -7.30 -12.82 -9.31
CA LEU A 132 -7.69 -13.93 -8.43
C LEU A 132 -7.31 -15.29 -9.00
N SER A 133 -7.36 -15.46 -10.31
CA SER A 133 -6.94 -16.69 -11.01
C SER A 133 -5.48 -17.07 -10.76
N GLN A 134 -4.61 -16.09 -10.45
CA GLN A 134 -3.18 -16.32 -10.20
C GLN A 134 -2.85 -16.66 -8.75
N VAL A 135 -3.83 -16.65 -7.84
CA VAL A 135 -3.60 -16.91 -6.41
C VAL A 135 -4.02 -18.32 -5.98
N SER A 136 -3.93 -19.28 -6.90
CA SER A 136 -4.23 -20.69 -6.60
C SER A 136 -3.45 -21.18 -5.38
N GLY A 137 -4.12 -21.90 -4.48
CA GLY A 137 -3.53 -22.43 -3.24
C GLY A 137 -3.49 -21.45 -2.07
N ARG A 138 -3.95 -20.20 -2.22
CA ARG A 138 -4.10 -19.25 -1.12
C ARG A 138 -5.55 -19.19 -0.65
N GLY A 139 -5.75 -19.21 0.66
CA GLY A 139 -7.08 -19.03 1.26
C GLY A 139 -7.55 -17.59 1.18
N ARG A 140 -8.85 -17.38 1.34
CA ARG A 140 -9.46 -16.05 1.46
C ARG A 140 -9.20 -15.49 2.86
N CYS A 141 -8.89 -14.21 2.97
CA CYS A 141 -8.69 -13.56 4.27
C CYS A 141 -10.02 -13.51 5.05
N SER A 142 -10.02 -13.97 6.30
CA SER A 142 -11.20 -13.96 7.17
C SER A 142 -11.69 -12.56 7.56
N LYS A 143 -10.85 -11.52 7.41
CA LYS A 143 -11.18 -10.15 7.83
C LYS A 143 -11.72 -9.27 6.71
N CYS A 144 -11.37 -9.52 5.46
CA CYS A 144 -11.76 -8.70 4.32
C CYS A 144 -12.18 -9.53 3.10
N GLY A 145 -12.39 -10.80 3.30
CA GLY A 145 -12.80 -11.70 2.25
C GLY A 145 -14.28 -12.03 2.28
#